data_ecadcdb8b76b3e97db9fe026e08054d7
#
_entry.id   ecadcdb8b76b3e97db9fe026e08054d7
#
_cell.length_a   1.000
_cell.length_b   1.000
_cell.length_c   1.000
_cell.angle_alpha   90.00
_cell.angle_beta   90.00
_cell.angle_gamma   90.00
#
_symmetry.space_group_name_H-M   'P 1'
#
loop_
_entity.id
_entity.type
_entity.pdbx_description
1 polymer ?
#
loop_
_entity_poly.entity_id
_entity_poly.type
_entity_poly.pdbx_seq_one_letter_code
_entity_poly.pdbx_strand_id
1 'polypeptide(L)'
;AEGLIIVNELFLEKYLTRVVPSEMPATYEKEALKAQAVCARTYAWKQIQEQRLHELEADVDDTVNFQVYGNMEPQKAATEAVRETEGQILCQNGEAVEAYYFSTSAGVTSTDEIWGSDEAAPYLRSVPCKFDEEEPWSSWIVELPWKMLEDRIREKGEGTVLRSVTVTRRSESGAATALEAVSDKD
;
A
#
# COMPACT_ATOMS: atom_id res chain seq x y z
N ALA A 1 -23.67 -1.58 15.35
CA ALA A 1 -24.68 -2.15 14.44
C ALA A 1 -24.21 -3.56 14.09
N GLU A 2 -25.04 -4.56 14.34
CA GLU A 2 -24.80 -5.93 13.88
C GLU A 2 -25.05 -5.92 12.35
N GLY A 3 -24.00 -6.12 11.57
CA GLY A 3 -24.05 -6.22 10.12
C GLY A 3 -23.90 -7.67 9.66
N LEU A 4 -24.28 -7.94 8.43
CA LEU A 4 -24.02 -9.21 7.76
C LEU A 4 -22.60 -9.14 7.16
N ILE A 5 -21.79 -10.16 7.45
CA ILE A 5 -20.49 -10.37 6.80
C ILE A 5 -20.68 -11.48 5.76
N ILE A 6 -20.24 -11.22 4.54
CA ILE A 6 -20.29 -12.19 3.45
C ILE A 6 -18.84 -12.59 3.14
N VAL A 7 -18.53 -13.87 3.26
CA VAL A 7 -17.23 -14.45 2.88
C VAL A 7 -17.42 -15.20 1.56
N ASN A 8 -16.52 -14.96 0.61
CA ASN A 8 -16.50 -15.60 -0.70
C ASN A 8 -15.23 -16.43 -0.83
N GLU A 9 -15.37 -17.73 -0.99
CA GLU A 9 -14.25 -18.65 -1.17
C GLU A 9 -13.92 -18.82 -2.66
N LEU A 10 -12.69 -18.51 -3.03
CA LEU A 10 -12.19 -18.57 -4.42
C LEU A 10 -10.80 -19.19 -4.48
N PHE A 11 -10.49 -19.89 -5.57
CA PHE A 11 -9.09 -20.18 -5.88
C PHE A 11 -8.32 -18.89 -6.13
N LEU A 12 -7.05 -18.84 -5.68
CA LEU A 12 -6.19 -17.66 -5.76
C LEU A 12 -6.13 -17.07 -7.18
N GLU A 13 -5.90 -17.89 -8.19
CA GLU A 13 -5.85 -17.42 -9.59
C GLU A 13 -7.18 -16.79 -10.05
N LYS A 14 -8.31 -17.33 -9.61
CA LYS A 14 -9.62 -16.75 -9.90
C LYS A 14 -9.85 -15.42 -9.16
N TYR A 15 -9.41 -15.32 -7.93
CA TYR A 15 -9.40 -14.06 -7.17
C TYR A 15 -8.62 -12.98 -7.92
N LEU A 16 -7.41 -13.31 -8.39
CA LEU A 16 -6.54 -12.38 -9.10
C LEU A 16 -7.11 -11.85 -10.41
N THR A 17 -7.98 -12.61 -11.11
CA THR A 17 -8.62 -12.10 -12.34
C THR A 17 -9.54 -10.90 -12.08
N ARG A 18 -9.90 -10.63 -10.83
CA ARG A 18 -10.70 -9.47 -10.41
C ARG A 18 -9.89 -8.42 -9.67
N VAL A 19 -8.86 -8.83 -8.93
CA VAL A 19 -7.93 -7.89 -8.25
C VAL A 19 -7.12 -7.12 -9.28
N VAL A 20 -6.47 -7.79 -10.22
CA VAL A 20 -5.59 -7.11 -11.19
C VAL A 20 -6.30 -5.95 -11.92
N PRO A 21 -7.50 -6.13 -12.51
CA PRO A 21 -8.19 -5.02 -13.15
C PRO A 21 -8.80 -3.99 -12.17
N SER A 22 -8.90 -4.32 -10.89
CA SER A 22 -9.34 -3.37 -9.86
C SER A 22 -8.21 -2.45 -9.39
N GLU A 23 -6.96 -2.94 -9.46
CA GLU A 23 -5.75 -2.21 -9.06
C GLU A 23 -5.09 -1.47 -10.23
N MET A 24 -5.18 -2.03 -11.44
CA MET A 24 -4.53 -1.49 -12.64
C MET A 24 -5.48 -1.58 -13.85
N PRO A 25 -5.70 -0.48 -14.58
CA PRO A 25 -6.51 -0.52 -15.79
C PRO A 25 -6.06 -1.60 -16.78
N ALA A 26 -6.99 -2.43 -17.26
CA ALA A 26 -6.67 -3.53 -18.18
C ALA A 26 -6.21 -3.05 -19.59
N THR A 27 -6.19 -1.75 -19.81
CA THR A 27 -5.63 -1.09 -21.00
C THR A 27 -4.12 -0.88 -20.94
N TYR A 28 -3.50 -1.13 -19.78
CA TYR A 28 -2.06 -1.03 -19.61
C TYR A 28 -1.34 -2.12 -20.39
N GLU A 29 -0.06 -1.90 -20.63
CA GLU A 29 0.80 -2.82 -21.36
C GLU A 29 0.81 -4.21 -20.71
N LYS A 30 0.86 -5.25 -21.54
CA LYS A 30 0.77 -6.65 -21.10
C LYS A 30 1.78 -7.01 -20.01
N GLU A 31 3.03 -6.55 -20.15
CA GLU A 31 4.07 -6.85 -19.17
C GLU A 31 3.84 -6.13 -17.84
N ALA A 32 3.23 -4.95 -17.84
CA ALA A 32 2.81 -4.26 -16.62
C ALA A 32 1.69 -5.04 -15.91
N LEU A 33 0.69 -5.52 -16.63
CA LEU A 33 -0.36 -6.38 -16.07
C LEU A 33 0.19 -7.70 -15.51
N LYS A 34 1.20 -8.29 -16.14
CA LYS A 34 1.88 -9.49 -15.65
C LYS A 34 2.66 -9.20 -14.35
N ALA A 35 3.39 -8.08 -14.30
CA ALA A 35 4.08 -7.65 -13.08
C ALA A 35 3.08 -7.43 -11.93
N GLN A 36 1.96 -6.74 -12.21
CA GLN A 36 0.89 -6.55 -11.23
C GLN A 36 0.31 -7.89 -10.75
N ALA A 37 0.10 -8.85 -11.65
CA ALA A 37 -0.41 -10.17 -11.29
C ALA A 37 0.55 -10.93 -10.35
N VAL A 38 1.87 -10.85 -10.61
CA VAL A 38 2.90 -11.47 -9.75
C VAL A 38 2.94 -10.79 -8.38
N CYS A 39 2.93 -9.45 -8.32
CA CYS A 39 2.90 -8.71 -7.06
C CYS A 39 1.63 -9.01 -6.27
N ALA A 40 0.46 -8.93 -6.89
CA ALA A 40 -0.82 -9.19 -6.24
C ALA A 40 -0.93 -10.64 -5.72
N ARG A 41 -0.42 -11.62 -6.48
CA ARG A 41 -0.35 -13.01 -6.05
C ARG A 41 0.56 -13.19 -4.84
N THR A 42 1.72 -12.57 -4.85
CA THR A 42 2.69 -12.63 -3.74
C THR A 42 2.08 -12.06 -2.48
N TYR A 43 1.45 -10.87 -2.58
CA TYR A 43 0.78 -10.24 -1.47
C TYR A 43 -0.35 -11.12 -0.90
N ALA A 44 -1.27 -11.59 -1.76
CA ALA A 44 -2.38 -12.45 -1.32
C ALA A 44 -1.88 -13.76 -0.69
N TRP A 45 -0.84 -14.39 -1.26
CA TRP A 45 -0.22 -15.58 -0.70
C TRP A 45 0.33 -15.33 0.71
N LYS A 46 0.94 -14.18 0.93
CA LYS A 46 1.45 -13.78 2.24
C LYS A 46 0.31 -13.62 3.26
N GLN A 47 -0.80 -12.97 2.86
CA GLN A 47 -1.97 -12.79 3.73
C GLN A 47 -2.61 -14.12 4.12
N ILE A 48 -2.70 -15.08 3.19
CA ILE A 48 -3.17 -16.45 3.46
C ILE A 48 -2.32 -17.12 4.54
N GLN A 49 -1.00 -16.91 4.51
CA GLN A 49 -0.10 -17.47 5.53
C GLN A 49 -0.22 -16.78 6.89
N GLU A 50 -0.47 -15.49 6.92
CA GLU A 50 -0.57 -14.68 8.15
C GLU A 50 -1.92 -14.81 8.85
N GLN A 51 -2.99 -15.14 8.14
CA GLN A 51 -4.35 -15.37 8.66
C GLN A 51 -4.86 -14.23 9.56
N ARG A 52 -4.63 -12.98 9.17
CA ARG A 52 -4.99 -11.80 10.01
C ARG A 52 -6.49 -11.65 10.26
N LEU A 53 -7.34 -12.26 9.43
CA LEU A 53 -8.80 -12.25 9.55
C LEU A 53 -9.38 -13.63 9.95
N HIS A 54 -8.62 -14.44 10.68
CA HIS A 54 -9.02 -15.80 11.07
C HIS A 54 -10.37 -15.84 11.83
N GLU A 55 -10.72 -14.81 12.59
CA GLU A 55 -12.02 -14.73 13.29
C GLU A 55 -13.21 -14.62 12.33
N LEU A 56 -12.97 -14.18 11.09
CA LEU A 56 -13.97 -14.09 10.03
C LEU A 56 -13.91 -15.26 9.06
N GLU A 57 -13.02 -16.23 9.30
CA GLU A 57 -12.72 -17.33 8.36
C GLU A 57 -12.35 -16.80 6.97
N ALA A 58 -11.62 -15.68 6.90
CA ALA A 58 -11.20 -15.00 5.68
C ALA A 58 -9.71 -14.69 5.71
N ASP A 59 -9.07 -14.66 4.54
CA ASP A 59 -7.65 -14.33 4.38
C ASP A 59 -7.43 -12.83 4.11
N VAL A 60 -8.35 -12.20 3.40
CA VAL A 60 -8.32 -10.80 2.99
C VAL A 60 -9.71 -10.18 3.04
N ASP A 61 -9.80 -8.86 3.10
CA ASP A 61 -11.02 -8.11 2.80
C ASP A 61 -10.91 -7.39 1.44
N ASP A 62 -11.99 -6.73 1.01
CA ASP A 62 -12.07 -6.04 -0.28
C ASP A 62 -11.70 -4.55 -0.20
N THR A 63 -11.09 -4.12 0.91
CA THR A 63 -10.70 -2.73 1.16
C THR A 63 -9.23 -2.46 0.81
N VAL A 64 -8.86 -1.18 0.86
CA VAL A 64 -7.48 -0.70 0.69
C VAL A 64 -6.52 -1.16 1.81
N ASN A 65 -7.02 -1.77 2.88
CA ASN A 65 -6.18 -2.37 3.92
C ASN A 65 -5.54 -3.68 3.46
N PHE A 66 -6.09 -4.29 2.41
CA PHE A 66 -5.55 -5.47 1.73
C PHE A 66 -5.37 -5.19 0.25
N GLN A 67 -6.27 -5.67 -0.60
CA GLN A 67 -6.25 -5.45 -2.05
C GLN A 67 -7.65 -5.09 -2.52
N VAL A 68 -7.74 -4.06 -3.36
CA VAL A 68 -9.04 -3.67 -3.90
C VAL A 68 -9.63 -4.81 -4.73
N TYR A 69 -10.79 -5.26 -4.30
CA TYR A 69 -11.58 -6.26 -5.00
C TYR A 69 -12.89 -5.61 -5.46
N GLY A 70 -12.85 -4.92 -6.61
CA GLY A 70 -13.97 -4.15 -7.13
C GLY A 70 -15.17 -4.96 -7.61
N ASN A 71 -15.14 -6.28 -7.46
CA ASN A 71 -16.13 -7.22 -7.98
C ASN A 71 -16.46 -6.99 -9.46
N MET A 72 -15.48 -6.47 -10.20
CA MET A 72 -15.57 -6.23 -11.63
C MET A 72 -15.62 -7.54 -12.41
N GLU A 73 -16.27 -7.53 -13.56
CA GLU A 73 -16.15 -8.65 -14.48
C GLU A 73 -14.69 -8.81 -14.94
N PRO A 74 -14.20 -10.06 -15.05
CA PRO A 74 -12.83 -10.32 -15.50
C PRO A 74 -12.54 -9.66 -16.85
N GLN A 75 -11.46 -8.91 -16.93
CA GLN A 75 -10.99 -8.27 -18.14
C GLN A 75 -10.05 -9.21 -18.89
N LYS A 76 -10.22 -9.35 -20.22
CA LYS A 76 -9.45 -10.33 -21.01
C LYS A 76 -7.93 -10.17 -20.85
N ALA A 77 -7.40 -8.96 -20.99
CA ALA A 77 -5.96 -8.70 -20.89
C ALA A 77 -5.41 -9.04 -19.49
N ALA A 78 -6.12 -8.63 -18.42
CA ALA A 78 -5.74 -8.96 -17.05
C ALA A 78 -5.81 -10.47 -16.78
N THR A 79 -6.86 -11.14 -17.26
CA THR A 79 -7.02 -12.59 -17.14
C THR A 79 -5.89 -13.35 -17.84
N GLU A 80 -5.49 -12.92 -19.04
CA GLU A 80 -4.35 -13.49 -19.77
C GLU A 80 -3.04 -13.28 -19.02
N ALA A 81 -2.82 -12.10 -18.45
CA ALA A 81 -1.64 -11.79 -17.63
C ALA A 81 -1.55 -12.68 -16.38
N VAL A 82 -2.65 -12.88 -15.68
CA VAL A 82 -2.74 -13.78 -14.51
C VAL A 82 -2.39 -15.21 -14.94
N ARG A 83 -2.98 -15.70 -16.03
CA ARG A 83 -2.73 -17.07 -16.53
C ARG A 83 -1.28 -17.27 -16.98
N GLU A 84 -0.68 -16.31 -17.68
CA GLU A 84 0.70 -16.40 -18.15
C GLU A 84 1.74 -16.36 -17.03
N THR A 85 1.35 -15.87 -15.87
CA THR A 85 2.19 -15.79 -14.67
C THR A 85 1.72 -16.73 -13.55
N GLU A 86 0.87 -17.73 -13.87
CA GLU A 86 0.29 -18.65 -12.90
C GLU A 86 1.37 -19.25 -11.99
N GLY A 87 1.13 -19.24 -10.68
CA GLY A 87 2.03 -19.79 -9.67
C GLY A 87 3.32 -19.00 -9.44
N GLN A 88 3.60 -17.90 -10.18
CA GLN A 88 4.79 -17.10 -9.97
C GLN A 88 4.58 -16.12 -8.81
N ILE A 89 5.50 -16.13 -7.84
CA ILE A 89 5.57 -15.22 -6.70
C ILE A 89 6.98 -14.66 -6.54
N LEU A 90 7.10 -13.51 -5.89
CA LEU A 90 8.37 -12.91 -5.50
C LEU A 90 8.85 -13.52 -4.19
N CYS A 91 10.10 -13.99 -4.19
CA CYS A 91 10.71 -14.59 -3.00
C CYS A 91 12.08 -13.99 -2.73
N GLN A 92 12.44 -13.93 -1.44
CA GLN A 92 13.79 -13.74 -0.97
C GLN A 92 14.16 -14.88 -0.02
N ASN A 93 15.30 -15.53 -0.23
CA ASN A 93 15.77 -16.67 0.58
C ASN A 93 14.74 -17.82 0.71
N GLY A 94 13.89 -18.02 -0.29
CA GLY A 94 12.87 -19.07 -0.31
C GLY A 94 11.53 -18.69 0.34
N GLU A 95 11.42 -17.50 0.92
CA GLU A 95 10.19 -16.98 1.53
C GLU A 95 9.55 -15.90 0.66
N ALA A 96 8.22 -15.86 0.62
CA ALA A 96 7.48 -14.81 -0.07
C ALA A 96 7.76 -13.44 0.56
N VAL A 97 8.01 -12.43 -0.29
CA VAL A 97 8.28 -11.06 0.15
C VAL A 97 6.99 -10.27 0.41
N GLU A 98 7.11 -9.15 1.14
CA GLU A 98 6.06 -8.12 1.19
C GLU A 98 6.06 -7.37 -0.15
N ALA A 99 5.16 -7.75 -1.04
CA ALA A 99 5.08 -7.20 -2.39
C ALA A 99 4.15 -5.99 -2.44
N TYR A 100 4.55 -4.89 -1.78
CA TYR A 100 3.82 -3.64 -1.85
C TYR A 100 3.90 -3.02 -3.24
N TYR A 101 2.80 -2.41 -3.68
CA TYR A 101 2.72 -1.68 -4.94
C TYR A 101 1.88 -0.41 -4.80
N PHE A 102 2.15 0.54 -5.65
CA PHE A 102 1.49 1.86 -5.65
C PHE A 102 1.54 2.45 -7.07
N SER A 103 0.69 3.45 -7.33
CA SER A 103 0.54 4.00 -8.69
C SER A 103 1.68 4.94 -9.10
N THR A 104 2.21 5.73 -8.17
CA THR A 104 3.14 6.81 -8.51
C THR A 104 4.12 7.05 -7.37
N SER A 105 5.41 7.15 -7.70
CA SER A 105 6.46 7.56 -6.78
C SER A 105 6.70 9.07 -6.85
N ALA A 106 7.50 9.60 -5.93
CA ALA A 106 8.00 10.98 -5.99
C ALA A 106 9.43 11.04 -6.56
N GLY A 107 9.71 10.24 -7.60
CA GLY A 107 11.04 10.10 -8.19
C GLY A 107 11.95 9.08 -7.50
N VAL A 108 11.54 8.59 -6.32
CA VAL A 108 12.23 7.56 -5.53
C VAL A 108 11.18 6.69 -4.86
N THR A 109 11.34 5.37 -4.88
CA THR A 109 10.45 4.49 -4.13
C THR A 109 10.66 4.67 -2.62
N SER A 110 9.59 4.59 -1.84
CA SER A 110 9.68 4.58 -0.38
C SER A 110 9.96 3.18 0.15
N THR A 111 10.56 3.13 1.33
CA THR A 111 10.78 1.89 2.09
C THR A 111 9.73 1.74 3.18
N ASP A 112 9.70 0.59 3.84
CA ASP A 112 8.76 0.28 4.92
C ASP A 112 8.97 1.11 6.20
N GLU A 113 10.09 1.80 6.35
CA GLU A 113 10.33 2.75 7.43
C GLU A 113 9.32 3.89 7.51
N ILE A 114 8.60 4.21 6.40
CA ILE A 114 7.53 5.20 6.41
C ILE A 114 6.32 4.75 7.25
N TRP A 115 6.18 3.47 7.52
CA TRP A 115 5.17 2.88 8.41
C TRP A 115 5.70 2.60 9.81
N GLY A 116 6.92 3.06 10.12
CA GLY A 116 7.52 2.96 11.44
C GLY A 116 8.34 1.71 11.68
N SER A 117 8.74 0.98 10.64
CA SER A 117 9.70 -0.11 10.76
C SER A 117 11.05 0.43 11.19
N ASP A 118 11.69 -0.22 12.17
CA ASP A 118 13.03 0.17 12.68
C ASP A 118 14.12 -0.12 11.65
N GLU A 119 13.95 -1.21 10.88
CA GLU A 119 14.86 -1.61 9.81
C GLU A 119 14.06 -1.95 8.55
N ALA A 120 14.45 -1.33 7.43
CA ALA A 120 13.86 -1.63 6.14
C ALA A 120 14.24 -3.04 5.66
N ALA A 121 13.27 -3.81 5.18
CA ALA A 121 13.56 -5.08 4.52
C ALA A 121 14.51 -4.84 3.32
N PRO A 122 15.55 -5.66 3.13
CA PRO A 122 16.58 -5.42 2.10
C PRO A 122 16.02 -5.25 0.68
N TYR A 123 14.89 -5.90 0.38
CA TYR A 123 14.20 -5.84 -0.91
C TYR A 123 13.23 -4.64 -1.04
N LEU A 124 12.99 -3.88 0.04
CA LEU A 124 12.15 -2.68 0.07
C LEU A 124 12.98 -1.39 0.13
N ARG A 125 14.28 -1.43 -0.12
CA ARG A 125 15.12 -0.24 -0.10
C ARG A 125 14.73 0.73 -1.20
N SER A 126 14.88 2.02 -0.91
CA SER A 126 14.62 3.09 -1.87
C SER A 126 15.45 2.93 -3.14
N VAL A 127 14.81 3.06 -4.29
CA VAL A 127 15.47 3.10 -5.59
C VAL A 127 14.97 4.29 -6.41
N PRO A 128 15.81 4.93 -7.23
CA PRO A 128 15.35 5.96 -8.15
C PRO A 128 14.31 5.41 -9.12
N CYS A 129 13.18 6.12 -9.26
CA CYS A 129 12.11 5.80 -10.18
C CYS A 129 11.82 7.04 -11.03
N LYS A 130 12.12 6.97 -12.33
CA LYS A 130 11.96 8.08 -13.27
C LYS A 130 10.80 7.89 -14.24
N PHE A 131 10.11 6.75 -14.14
CA PHE A 131 9.13 6.34 -15.13
C PHE A 131 7.77 7.03 -14.97
N ASP A 132 7.55 7.66 -13.83
CA ASP A 132 6.29 8.28 -13.42
C ASP A 132 6.44 9.78 -13.06
N GLU A 133 7.56 10.41 -13.45
CA GLU A 133 7.84 11.83 -13.15
C GLU A 133 6.80 12.79 -13.79
N GLU A 134 6.23 12.42 -14.92
CA GLU A 134 5.24 13.21 -15.66
C GLU A 134 3.80 12.91 -15.24
N GLU A 135 3.60 11.94 -14.37
CA GLU A 135 2.25 11.58 -13.91
C GLU A 135 1.65 12.66 -12.99
N PRO A 136 0.34 12.91 -13.06
CA PRO A 136 -0.31 13.97 -12.27
C PRO A 136 -0.08 13.89 -10.77
N TRP A 137 0.16 12.69 -10.24
CA TRP A 137 0.35 12.43 -8.82
C TRP A 137 1.82 12.33 -8.40
N SER A 138 2.77 12.59 -9.31
CA SER A 138 4.21 12.58 -8.97
C SER A 138 4.60 13.72 -8.01
N SER A 139 3.83 14.82 -8.01
CA SER A 139 4.02 15.95 -7.11
C SER A 139 2.69 16.57 -6.73
N TRP A 140 2.49 16.84 -5.45
CA TRP A 140 1.29 17.47 -4.93
C TRP A 140 1.58 18.27 -3.67
N ILE A 141 0.73 19.23 -3.36
CA ILE A 141 0.83 20.08 -2.17
C ILE A 141 -0.49 20.00 -1.41
N VAL A 142 -0.42 19.80 -0.10
CA VAL A 142 -1.55 19.92 0.80
C VAL A 142 -1.27 21.02 1.82
N GLU A 143 -2.16 22.00 1.90
CA GLU A 143 -2.13 23.03 2.93
C GLU A 143 -3.02 22.58 4.09
N LEU A 144 -2.42 22.42 5.26
CA LEU A 144 -3.14 22.10 6.49
C LEU A 144 -3.33 23.38 7.32
N PRO A 145 -4.58 23.75 7.65
CA PRO A 145 -4.81 24.86 8.57
C PRO A 145 -4.13 24.62 9.91
N TRP A 146 -3.41 25.61 10.43
CA TRP A 146 -2.71 25.52 11.72
C TRP A 146 -3.61 25.03 12.86
N LYS A 147 -4.84 25.53 12.87
CA LYS A 147 -5.86 25.09 13.83
C LYS A 147 -6.12 23.57 13.81
N MET A 148 -6.06 22.92 12.64
CA MET A 148 -6.24 21.46 12.54
C MET A 148 -5.13 20.72 13.29
N LEU A 149 -3.90 21.22 13.22
CA LEU A 149 -2.76 20.64 13.95
C LEU A 149 -2.91 20.87 15.47
N GLU A 150 -3.35 22.06 15.89
CA GLU A 150 -3.66 22.35 17.30
C GLU A 150 -4.77 21.45 17.86
N ASP A 151 -5.83 21.21 17.08
CA ASP A 151 -6.92 20.33 17.49
C ASP A 151 -6.42 18.87 17.68
N ARG A 152 -5.52 18.38 16.85
CA ARG A 152 -4.87 17.07 16.99
C ARG A 152 -4.02 16.94 18.25
N ILE A 153 -3.24 17.97 18.57
CA ILE A 153 -2.42 18.03 19.80
C ILE A 153 -3.32 18.04 21.04
N ARG A 154 -4.40 18.82 20.99
CA ARG A 154 -5.38 18.90 22.07
C ARG A 154 -6.07 17.56 22.32
N GLU A 155 -6.46 16.83 21.25
CA GLU A 155 -7.03 15.48 21.34
C GLU A 155 -6.10 14.50 22.06
N LYS A 156 -4.78 14.64 21.88
CA LYS A 156 -3.78 13.83 22.59
C LYS A 156 -3.47 14.31 24.01
N GLY A 157 -4.03 15.45 24.43
CA GLY A 157 -3.77 16.04 25.75
C GLY A 157 -2.39 16.67 25.92
N GLU A 158 -1.69 16.96 24.84
CA GLU A 158 -0.30 17.43 24.78
C GLU A 158 -0.18 18.96 24.67
N GLY A 159 -1.22 19.72 24.99
CA GLY A 159 -1.24 21.18 24.97
C GLY A 159 -2.48 21.74 24.29
N THR A 160 -2.57 23.05 24.20
CA THR A 160 -3.70 23.77 23.58
C THR A 160 -3.29 24.74 22.48
N VAL A 161 -2.06 25.24 22.52
CA VAL A 161 -1.50 26.17 21.54
C VAL A 161 -0.23 25.56 20.96
N LEU A 162 -0.21 25.40 19.66
CA LEU A 162 0.94 24.91 18.92
C LEU A 162 1.86 26.09 18.55
N ARG A 163 3.14 25.99 18.87
CA ARG A 163 4.16 27.05 18.61
C ARG A 163 4.95 26.76 17.34
N SER A 164 5.33 25.50 17.13
CA SER A 164 6.08 25.10 15.93
C SER A 164 5.88 23.63 15.60
N VAL A 165 6.09 23.29 14.35
CA VAL A 165 6.22 21.92 13.85
C VAL A 165 7.46 21.85 12.98
N THR A 166 8.33 20.90 13.26
CA THR A 166 9.60 20.73 12.55
C THR A 166 9.80 19.28 12.16
N VAL A 167 10.27 19.03 10.93
CA VAL A 167 10.67 17.68 10.50
C VAL A 167 12.01 17.36 11.16
N THR A 168 12.03 16.32 12.00
CA THR A 168 13.23 15.90 12.74
C THR A 168 13.90 14.70 12.13
N ARG A 169 13.16 13.87 11.36
CA ARG A 169 13.73 12.73 10.66
C ARG A 169 13.09 12.54 9.28
N ARG A 170 13.92 12.14 8.33
CA ARG A 170 13.49 11.74 6.99
C ARG A 170 13.97 10.33 6.68
N SER A 171 13.19 9.62 5.86
CA SER A 171 13.55 8.33 5.29
C SER A 171 14.64 8.44 4.22
N GLU A 172 15.11 7.31 3.74
CA GLU A 172 16.03 7.21 2.60
C GLU A 172 15.43 7.85 1.33
N SER A 173 14.12 7.75 1.14
CA SER A 173 13.39 8.41 0.04
C SER A 173 13.17 9.92 0.24
N GLY A 174 13.56 10.48 1.38
CA GLY A 174 13.36 11.89 1.73
C GLY A 174 12.00 12.19 2.39
N ALA A 175 11.10 11.20 2.50
CA ALA A 175 9.82 11.38 3.19
C ALA A 175 10.02 11.72 4.68
N ALA A 176 9.20 12.61 5.23
CA ALA A 176 9.24 12.92 6.67
C ALA A 176 8.71 11.73 7.47
N THR A 177 9.54 11.15 8.35
CA THR A 177 9.20 10.01 9.20
C THR A 177 9.05 10.35 10.67
N ALA A 178 9.51 11.55 11.09
CA ALA A 178 9.25 12.10 12.41
C ALA A 178 9.08 13.62 12.36
N LEU A 179 8.15 14.10 13.16
CA LEU A 179 7.89 15.51 13.38
C LEU A 179 8.01 15.81 14.88
N GLU A 180 8.61 16.96 15.19
CA GLU A 180 8.56 17.56 16.52
C GLU A 180 7.53 18.68 16.51
N ALA A 181 6.61 18.63 17.45
CA ALA A 181 5.63 19.69 17.67
C ALA A 181 5.87 20.30 19.05
N VAL A 182 6.15 21.59 19.11
CA VAL A 182 6.32 22.33 20.38
C VAL A 182 5.00 23.02 20.73
N SER A 183 4.52 22.80 21.93
CA SER A 183 3.25 23.33 22.43
C SER A 183 3.42 24.25 23.66
N ASP A 184 2.32 24.74 24.19
CA ASP A 184 2.28 25.54 25.40
C ASP A 184 2.49 24.76 26.70
N LYS A 185 2.63 23.43 26.59
CA LYS A 185 2.94 22.51 27.71
C LYS A 185 4.43 22.17 27.85
N ASP A 186 5.25 22.51 26.87
CA ASP A 186 6.71 22.27 26.87
C ASP A 186 7.49 23.31 27.61
#